data_a02fd71c1333f98947868f92780ff2d9
#
_entry.id   a02fd71c1333f98947868f92780ff2d9
#
_cell.length_a   1.000
_cell.length_b   1.000
_cell.length_c   1.000
_cell.angle_alpha   90.00
_cell.angle_beta   90.00
_cell.angle_gamma   90.00
#
_symmetry.space_group_name_H-M   'P 1'
#
loop_
_entity.id
_entity.type
_entity.pdbx_description
1 polymer ?
#
loop_
_entity_poly.entity_id
_entity_poly.type
_entity_poly.pdbx_seq_one_letter_code
_entity_poly.pdbx_strand_id
1 'polypeptide(L)'
;MAERRESEAHTGSAISDEAGPPPSPDLSRRSFLTLAGLALPAASPWLRRDLPFTTIRERAVRDFAAMGAHATLPARVPADLFGGLEWRLLGPFRGGRVDAVTGVPGRPNEFWFGAVNGGVWKTVDAGRVWKPVFDGQPVASIGAMAIAPSAPDTLYVGSGESTLRDSVGYGNGMYRTTDAGQTWTHIGLEDTQHIGKVAVDPTDPDVVFVAAIGHMYAANPERGIFRTRDGGRTWRKLLGDDDVGAVEVVIDPTNPRVVYAGLWNTRRPPWFVYAPTNGPGGGIWKSTDGGDTWKPLTNGLPREGIGRTGIVVCPSEPDRLYAVVDCLLPEPGAPEQPAGRGGYGGGASGQGGLFRSNDAGASWERIANDSALWGRGWYFEHVMVDPENADLVFVSNVSVSRSFDGGRTWHALRGSPGGDDYNQMWISPDDPNTMIVASDQGCIITRNAREPDPKQVTWSSWYNQPTAQMYHISVDYRFPYWVTGAQQDSGAVAVRSRGKFAEISMRDWEPIGAGGESGYTAGDPLHPGIVYGGAGSRYDMAQNRTVPGTTSPESPEMPRTDWTQPLVLSKADPRALYY
;
A
#
# COMPACT_ATOMS: atom_id res chain seq x y z
N MET A 1 14.40 51.46 -23.25
CA MET A 1 13.28 52.11 -23.92
C MET A 1 12.07 51.35 -23.39
N ALA A 2 11.44 51.74 -22.32
CA ALA A 2 10.45 52.81 -22.20
C ALA A 2 9.18 52.37 -22.95
N GLU A 3 8.01 52.28 -22.43
CA GLU A 3 7.25 52.96 -21.34
C GLU A 3 5.94 52.19 -21.18
N ARG A 4 5.42 51.88 -19.95
CA ARG A 4 4.48 52.70 -19.15
C ARG A 4 3.14 52.99 -19.83
N ARG A 5 2.02 52.59 -19.24
CA ARG A 5 1.14 53.22 -18.26
C ARG A 5 -0.26 52.57 -18.32
N GLU A 6 -0.85 52.27 -17.22
CA GLU A 6 -1.95 52.94 -16.44
C GLU A 6 -3.32 52.92 -17.15
N SER A 7 -4.45 52.79 -16.55
CA SER A 7 -4.95 52.79 -15.15
C SER A 7 -6.49 52.70 -15.20
N GLU A 8 -7.07 52.47 -14.01
CA GLU A 8 -8.41 52.87 -13.53
C GLU A 8 -9.58 51.96 -13.89
N ALA A 9 -10.32 51.43 -12.95
CA ALA A 9 -10.86 51.75 -11.64
C ALA A 9 -12.40 51.89 -11.70
N HIS A 10 -13.01 51.37 -10.65
CA HIS A 10 -14.36 51.65 -10.08
C HIS A 10 -15.56 50.95 -10.75
N THR A 11 -16.49 50.40 -10.05
CA THR A 11 -17.16 50.46 -8.74
C THR A 11 -18.16 49.33 -8.71
N GLY A 12 -18.43 48.64 -7.63
CA GLY A 12 -19.23 48.96 -6.54
C GLY A 12 -20.24 47.89 -6.25
N SER A 13 -20.22 47.36 -5.03
CA SER A 13 -21.34 47.06 -4.14
C SER A 13 -22.40 46.04 -4.56
N ALA A 14 -22.47 44.94 -3.82
CA ALA A 14 -23.61 44.67 -2.91
C ALA A 14 -23.41 43.39 -2.08
N ILE A 15 -23.69 43.53 -0.84
CA ILE A 15 -23.71 42.57 0.27
C ILE A 15 -24.91 41.64 0.10
N SER A 16 -24.75 40.35 0.33
CA SER A 16 -25.82 39.55 0.93
C SER A 16 -25.28 38.22 1.52
N ASP A 17 -25.44 38.15 2.81
CA ASP A 17 -25.74 37.02 3.70
C ASP A 17 -24.78 35.81 3.74
N GLU A 18 -23.98 35.83 4.81
CA GLU A 18 -23.32 34.72 5.44
C GLU A 18 -24.33 33.67 5.92
N ALA A 19 -24.19 32.44 5.40
CA ALA A 19 -24.61 31.25 6.15
C ALA A 19 -23.36 30.65 6.79
N GLY A 20 -23.26 30.75 8.10
CA GLY A 20 -22.19 30.17 8.91
C GLY A 20 -22.17 28.64 8.81
N PRO A 21 -21.01 27.99 9.05
CA PRO A 21 -20.90 26.54 9.02
C PRO A 21 -21.78 25.91 10.12
N PRO A 22 -22.31 24.68 9.89
CA PRO A 22 -23.11 23.98 10.88
C PRO A 22 -22.29 23.69 12.14
N PRO A 23 -22.90 23.70 13.32
CA PRO A 23 -22.21 23.46 14.58
C PRO A 23 -21.70 22.00 14.61
N SER A 24 -20.43 21.83 14.96
CA SER A 24 -19.85 20.53 15.29
C SER A 24 -20.62 19.86 16.43
N PRO A 25 -20.83 18.52 16.40
CA PRO A 25 -21.53 17.82 17.46
C PRO A 25 -20.75 17.95 18.78
N ASP A 26 -21.40 18.52 19.78
CA ASP A 26 -20.90 18.63 21.14
C ASP A 26 -20.90 17.24 21.79
N LEU A 27 -19.73 16.59 21.79
CA LEU A 27 -19.52 15.35 22.54
C LEU A 27 -19.45 15.68 24.03
N SER A 28 -20.59 15.63 24.67
CA SER A 28 -20.69 15.86 26.12
C SER A 28 -19.86 14.80 26.89
N ARG A 29 -19.27 15.21 28.02
CA ARG A 29 -18.53 14.36 28.97
C ARG A 29 -19.28 13.05 29.35
N ARG A 30 -20.60 13.04 29.26
CA ARG A 30 -21.44 11.84 29.50
C ARG A 30 -21.29 10.77 28.43
N SER A 31 -21.14 11.15 27.16
CA SER A 31 -21.01 10.18 26.05
C SER A 31 -19.68 9.42 26.08
N PHE A 32 -18.59 10.07 26.50
CA PHE A 32 -17.28 9.42 26.63
C PHE A 32 -17.23 8.38 27.76
N LEU A 33 -17.90 8.67 28.89
CA LEU A 33 -17.98 7.74 30.03
C LEU A 33 -18.90 6.55 29.77
N THR A 34 -19.88 6.69 28.90
CA THR A 34 -20.79 5.59 28.52
C THR A 34 -20.13 4.64 27.53
N LEU A 35 -19.30 5.12 26.63
CA LEU A 35 -18.51 4.29 25.70
C LEU A 35 -17.39 3.48 26.39
N ALA A 36 -16.75 4.05 27.41
CA ALA A 36 -15.73 3.36 28.18
C ALA A 36 -16.30 2.28 29.15
N GLY A 37 -17.60 2.28 29.37
CA GLY A 37 -18.29 1.35 30.27
C GLY A 37 -18.82 0.05 29.62
N LEU A 38 -18.82 -0.04 28.28
CA LEU A 38 -19.48 -1.14 27.54
C LEU A 38 -18.55 -2.20 26.98
N ALA A 39 -17.23 -2.15 27.19
CA ALA A 39 -16.28 -3.08 26.61
C ALA A 39 -15.44 -3.83 27.66
N LEU A 40 -16.09 -4.62 28.53
CA LEU A 40 -15.39 -5.67 29.27
C LEU A 40 -16.17 -6.98 29.15
N PRO A 41 -15.66 -8.00 28.45
CA PRO A 41 -16.21 -9.34 28.50
C PRO A 41 -15.92 -9.98 29.86
N ALA A 42 -16.82 -10.88 30.27
CA ALA A 42 -16.80 -11.60 31.53
C ALA A 42 -15.43 -12.24 31.83
N ALA A 43 -14.91 -11.96 33.01
CA ALA A 43 -13.62 -12.38 33.49
C ALA A 43 -13.53 -13.92 33.66
N SER A 44 -12.41 -14.44 33.22
CA SER A 44 -11.91 -15.78 33.50
C SER A 44 -11.75 -16.06 35.02
N PRO A 45 -11.96 -17.27 35.53
CA PRO A 45 -12.03 -17.60 36.97
C PRO A 45 -10.73 -17.45 37.78
N TRP A 46 -9.63 -17.07 37.19
CA TRP A 46 -8.30 -17.04 37.83
C TRP A 46 -7.89 -15.71 38.47
N LEU A 47 -8.74 -14.70 38.44
CA LEU A 47 -8.45 -13.36 38.99
C LEU A 47 -9.30 -13.05 40.26
N ARG A 48 -9.50 -14.04 41.14
CA ARG A 48 -9.98 -13.78 42.50
C ARG A 48 -8.81 -13.82 43.47
N ARG A 49 -8.12 -12.73 43.65
CA ARG A 49 -7.39 -12.37 44.87
C ARG A 49 -7.57 -10.86 45.12
N ASP A 50 -8.43 -10.62 46.05
CA ASP A 50 -8.65 -9.54 47.01
C ASP A 50 -7.77 -8.29 46.88
N LEU A 51 -8.02 -7.47 45.84
CA LEU A 51 -7.78 -6.05 45.89
C LEU A 51 -9.11 -5.38 45.55
N PRO A 52 -9.57 -4.40 46.33
CA PRO A 52 -10.85 -3.74 46.09
C PRO A 52 -10.74 -2.87 44.83
N PHE A 53 -11.17 -3.43 43.69
CA PHE A 53 -11.26 -2.72 42.41
C PHE A 53 -12.04 -1.40 42.48
N THR A 54 -12.95 -1.28 43.42
CA THR A 54 -13.66 -0.04 43.75
C THR A 54 -12.73 1.08 44.20
N THR A 55 -11.72 0.79 45.02
CA THR A 55 -10.78 1.78 45.54
C THR A 55 -9.82 2.35 44.49
N ILE A 56 -9.39 1.49 43.54
CA ILE A 56 -8.51 1.90 42.41
C ILE A 56 -9.31 2.76 41.43
N ARG A 57 -10.55 2.38 41.13
CA ARG A 57 -11.44 3.14 40.24
C ARG A 57 -11.82 4.50 40.86
N GLU A 58 -12.15 4.53 42.15
CA GLU A 58 -12.51 5.78 42.85
C GLU A 58 -11.29 6.70 43.04
N ARG A 59 -10.09 6.15 43.19
CA ARG A 59 -8.86 6.91 43.26
C ARG A 59 -8.49 7.48 41.89
N ALA A 60 -8.53 6.66 40.83
CA ALA A 60 -8.28 7.11 39.46
C ALA A 60 -9.27 8.19 39.01
N VAL A 61 -10.56 8.06 39.37
CA VAL A 61 -11.58 9.07 39.06
C VAL A 61 -11.36 10.36 39.89
N ARG A 62 -10.94 10.26 41.15
CA ARG A 62 -10.59 11.43 41.97
C ARG A 62 -9.32 12.11 41.49
N ASP A 63 -8.28 11.35 41.16
CA ASP A 63 -7.02 11.89 40.65
C ASP A 63 -7.22 12.53 39.27
N PHE A 64 -8.07 11.96 38.41
CA PHE A 64 -8.47 12.56 37.13
C PHE A 64 -9.33 13.83 37.31
N ALA A 65 -10.23 13.85 38.29
CA ALA A 65 -11.00 15.02 38.61
C ALA A 65 -10.16 16.13 39.26
N ALA A 66 -9.18 15.77 40.09
CA ALA A 66 -8.20 16.71 40.68
C ALA A 66 -7.24 17.27 39.63
N MET A 67 -6.81 16.49 38.66
CA MET A 67 -6.04 16.97 37.50
C MET A 67 -6.85 17.89 36.59
N GLY A 68 -8.17 17.68 36.50
CA GLY A 68 -9.07 18.53 35.71
C GLY A 68 -9.41 19.87 36.37
N ALA A 69 -9.20 20.02 37.69
CA ALA A 69 -9.56 21.25 38.42
C ALA A 69 -8.48 22.35 38.36
N HIS A 70 -7.27 22.05 37.89
CA HIS A 70 -6.19 23.03 37.76
C HIS A 70 -5.55 23.11 36.35
N ALA A 71 -6.07 22.38 35.40
CA ALA A 71 -5.69 22.58 34.00
C ALA A 71 -6.53 23.73 33.45
N THR A 72 -6.07 24.97 33.58
CA THR A 72 -6.43 25.99 32.60
C THR A 72 -6.09 25.40 31.25
N LEU A 73 -7.12 25.11 30.43
CA LEU A 73 -6.89 24.75 29.03
C LEU A 73 -5.93 25.81 28.48
N PRO A 74 -4.81 25.40 27.83
CA PRO A 74 -3.94 26.38 27.22
C PRO A 74 -4.78 27.27 26.33
N ALA A 75 -4.61 28.60 26.46
CA ALA A 75 -5.30 29.57 25.62
C ALA A 75 -5.17 29.06 24.16
N ARG A 76 -6.28 28.93 23.46
CA ARG A 76 -6.26 28.54 22.04
C ARG A 76 -5.36 29.53 21.32
N VAL A 77 -4.25 29.06 20.80
CA VAL A 77 -3.38 29.90 19.99
C VAL A 77 -4.18 30.30 18.76
N PRO A 78 -4.32 31.59 18.45
CA PRO A 78 -5.02 32.04 17.27
C PRO A 78 -4.44 31.41 15.99
N ALA A 79 -5.31 30.95 15.09
CA ALA A 79 -4.89 30.22 13.88
C ALA A 79 -4.03 31.09 12.92
N ASP A 80 -4.23 32.40 12.95
CA ASP A 80 -3.47 33.39 12.17
C ASP A 80 -1.98 33.45 12.54
N LEU A 81 -1.62 33.07 13.79
CA LEU A 81 -0.21 32.94 14.18
C LEU A 81 0.52 31.80 13.47
N PHE A 82 -0.20 30.85 12.89
CA PHE A 82 0.37 29.76 12.10
C PHE A 82 0.43 30.06 10.60
N GLY A 83 -0.08 31.21 10.14
CA GLY A 83 -0.14 31.58 8.74
C GLY A 83 1.22 31.70 8.03
N GLY A 84 2.32 31.78 8.79
CA GLY A 84 3.69 31.75 8.25
C GLY A 84 4.35 30.36 8.28
N LEU A 85 3.64 29.31 8.71
CA LEU A 85 4.16 27.96 8.70
C LEU A 85 3.89 27.32 7.33
N GLU A 86 4.94 26.79 6.73
CA GLU A 86 4.87 26.06 5.46
C GLU A 86 5.45 24.67 5.63
N TRP A 87 4.83 23.69 4.98
CA TRP A 87 5.38 22.35 4.86
C TRP A 87 6.60 22.37 3.93
N ARG A 88 7.66 21.71 4.34
CA ARG A 88 8.89 21.57 3.57
C ARG A 88 9.27 20.10 3.45
N LEU A 89 9.47 19.63 2.21
CA LEU A 89 9.93 18.30 1.92
C LEU A 89 11.38 18.13 2.36
N LEU A 90 11.65 17.16 3.24
CA LEU A 90 13.01 16.78 3.64
C LEU A 90 13.51 15.52 2.92
N GLY A 91 12.62 14.71 2.40
CA GLY A 91 12.97 13.37 1.94
C GLY A 91 12.92 12.35 3.10
N PRO A 92 13.71 11.26 3.07
CA PRO A 92 14.78 10.97 2.10
C PRO A 92 14.25 10.83 0.67
N PHE A 93 15.10 11.11 -0.33
CA PHE A 93 14.79 10.81 -1.73
C PHE A 93 15.07 9.33 -1.98
N ARG A 94 14.28 8.50 -1.36
CA ARG A 94 14.30 7.03 -1.46
C ARG A 94 12.86 6.55 -1.46
N GLY A 95 12.48 5.75 -2.46
CA GLY A 95 11.12 5.23 -2.59
C GLY A 95 10.71 4.38 -1.40
N GLY A 96 9.43 4.33 -1.15
CA GLY A 96 8.75 3.41 -0.24
C GLY A 96 7.67 2.66 -1.00
N ARG A 97 6.90 1.83 -0.31
CA ARG A 97 5.93 0.92 -0.91
C ARG A 97 5.01 1.57 -1.92
N VAL A 98 4.96 0.99 -3.11
CA VAL A 98 4.07 1.35 -4.20
C VAL A 98 3.18 0.14 -4.51
N ASP A 99 1.86 0.32 -4.42
CA ASP A 99 0.89 -0.74 -4.72
C ASP A 99 0.35 -0.67 -6.14
N ALA A 100 0.37 0.51 -6.75
CA ALA A 100 -0.25 0.73 -8.06
C ALA A 100 0.68 1.48 -9.01
N VAL A 101 0.76 1.01 -10.26
CA VAL A 101 1.51 1.67 -11.34
C VAL A 101 0.75 1.61 -12.65
N THR A 102 0.96 2.62 -13.49
CA THR A 102 0.49 2.61 -14.88
C THR A 102 1.35 3.53 -15.74
N GLY A 103 1.48 3.19 -17.01
CA GLY A 103 1.92 4.12 -18.05
C GLY A 103 0.71 4.66 -18.81
N VAL A 104 0.97 5.53 -19.78
CA VAL A 104 -0.06 6.16 -20.61
C VAL A 104 0.14 5.73 -22.07
N PRO A 105 -0.79 4.96 -22.66
CA PRO A 105 -0.73 4.61 -24.08
C PRO A 105 -0.59 5.86 -24.96
N GLY A 106 0.29 5.80 -25.96
CA GLY A 106 0.62 6.93 -26.83
C GLY A 106 1.54 7.99 -26.22
N ARG A 107 1.92 7.87 -24.92
CA ARG A 107 2.80 8.83 -24.24
C ARG A 107 3.98 8.11 -23.58
N PRO A 108 5.02 7.76 -24.31
CA PRO A 108 6.04 6.80 -23.85
C PRO A 108 6.85 7.25 -22.64
N ASN A 109 6.83 8.53 -22.26
CA ASN A 109 7.56 9.06 -21.10
C ASN A 109 6.66 9.41 -19.91
N GLU A 110 5.35 9.19 -20.02
CA GLU A 110 4.40 9.49 -18.96
C GLU A 110 4.04 8.22 -18.17
N PHE A 111 4.31 8.26 -16.88
CA PHE A 111 3.99 7.17 -15.94
C PHE A 111 3.43 7.74 -14.66
N TRP A 112 2.72 6.86 -13.94
CA TRP A 112 2.08 7.18 -12.68
C TRP A 112 2.34 6.08 -11.68
N PHE A 113 2.48 6.44 -10.42
CA PHE A 113 2.45 5.48 -9.34
C PHE A 113 1.59 5.96 -8.17
N GLY A 114 1.01 4.99 -7.44
CA GLY A 114 0.27 5.17 -6.20
C GLY A 114 1.04 4.55 -5.05
N ALA A 115 1.48 5.40 -4.12
CA ALA A 115 2.21 4.97 -2.94
C ALA A 115 1.28 4.68 -1.77
N VAL A 116 1.69 3.74 -0.92
CA VAL A 116 1.05 3.50 0.37
C VAL A 116 1.30 4.69 1.28
N ASN A 117 0.21 5.35 1.71
CA ASN A 117 0.24 6.59 2.50
C ASN A 117 1.07 7.73 1.88
N GLY A 118 1.33 7.68 0.57
CA GLY A 118 2.14 8.67 -0.14
C GLY A 118 1.43 9.34 -1.33
N GLY A 119 0.16 9.03 -1.59
CA GLY A 119 -0.63 9.63 -2.66
C GLY A 119 -0.24 9.17 -4.07
N VAL A 120 -0.68 9.92 -5.07
CA VAL A 120 -0.41 9.66 -6.49
C VAL A 120 0.68 10.58 -7.00
N TRP A 121 1.63 10.00 -7.72
CA TRP A 121 2.76 10.68 -8.33
C TRP A 121 2.77 10.48 -9.84
N LYS A 122 3.20 11.50 -10.55
CA LYS A 122 3.29 11.54 -12.00
C LYS A 122 4.67 11.93 -12.48
N THR A 123 5.15 11.28 -13.56
CA THR A 123 6.32 11.71 -14.34
C THR A 123 5.94 11.89 -15.80
N VAL A 124 6.66 12.79 -16.50
CA VAL A 124 6.54 13.01 -17.95
C VAL A 124 7.90 12.89 -18.65
N ASP A 125 8.91 12.42 -17.93
CA ASP A 125 10.29 12.29 -18.38
C ASP A 125 10.91 10.92 -18.08
N ALA A 126 10.06 9.88 -18.09
CA ALA A 126 10.43 8.48 -17.85
C ALA A 126 11.04 8.23 -16.46
N GLY A 127 10.48 8.87 -15.45
CA GLY A 127 10.84 8.62 -14.05
C GLY A 127 12.07 9.37 -13.56
N ARG A 128 12.55 10.40 -14.29
CA ARG A 128 13.65 11.26 -13.82
C ARG A 128 13.18 12.22 -12.75
N VAL A 129 11.99 12.82 -12.96
CA VAL A 129 11.34 13.69 -11.98
C VAL A 129 9.93 13.18 -11.73
N TRP A 130 9.59 13.04 -10.46
CA TRP A 130 8.25 12.67 -10.01
C TRP A 130 7.61 13.86 -9.29
N LYS A 131 6.35 14.14 -9.62
CA LYS A 131 5.57 15.22 -9.01
C LYS A 131 4.35 14.65 -8.29
N PRO A 132 4.09 15.05 -7.04
CA PRO A 132 2.85 14.69 -6.37
C PRO A 132 1.69 15.42 -7.03
N VAL A 133 0.58 14.73 -7.24
CA VAL A 133 -0.60 15.27 -7.91
C VAL A 133 -1.91 14.99 -7.14
N PHE A 134 -1.81 14.44 -5.93
CA PHE A 134 -2.96 14.00 -5.14
C PHE A 134 -3.01 14.61 -3.72
N ASP A 135 -2.09 15.50 -3.38
CA ASP A 135 -1.90 16.05 -2.02
C ASP A 135 -3.11 16.80 -1.46
N GLY A 136 -4.00 17.27 -2.34
CA GLY A 136 -5.25 17.93 -1.93
C GLY A 136 -6.37 16.98 -1.50
N GLN A 137 -6.18 15.66 -1.58
CA GLN A 137 -7.20 14.68 -1.24
C GLN A 137 -7.08 14.24 0.24
N PRO A 138 -8.21 13.84 0.88
CA PRO A 138 -8.21 13.48 2.31
C PRO A 138 -7.63 12.10 2.60
N VAL A 139 -7.23 11.34 1.60
CA VAL A 139 -6.66 9.99 1.70
C VAL A 139 -5.34 9.94 0.94
N ALA A 140 -4.40 9.16 1.43
CA ALA A 140 -3.06 9.06 0.85
C ALA A 140 -2.67 7.63 0.43
N SER A 141 -3.37 6.60 0.90
CA SER A 141 -3.06 5.22 0.53
C SER A 141 -3.76 4.83 -0.77
N ILE A 142 -2.99 4.36 -1.74
CA ILE A 142 -3.47 4.03 -3.09
C ILE A 142 -3.24 2.54 -3.34
N GLY A 143 -4.30 1.79 -3.64
CA GLY A 143 -4.25 0.35 -3.89
C GLY A 143 -4.34 -0.04 -5.36
N ALA A 144 -4.98 0.79 -6.18
CA ALA A 144 -5.15 0.49 -7.61
C ALA A 144 -5.27 1.76 -8.45
N MET A 145 -4.88 1.68 -9.72
CA MET A 145 -5.11 2.75 -10.69
C MET A 145 -5.20 2.22 -12.13
N ALA A 146 -5.95 2.92 -12.96
CA ALA A 146 -6.04 2.62 -14.39
C ALA A 146 -6.29 3.88 -15.22
N ILE A 147 -5.49 4.06 -16.27
CA ILE A 147 -5.73 5.04 -17.34
C ILE A 147 -6.84 4.50 -18.25
N ALA A 148 -7.73 5.38 -18.71
CA ALA A 148 -8.68 5.05 -19.75
C ALA A 148 -7.96 5.04 -21.12
N PRO A 149 -7.88 3.88 -21.83
CA PRO A 149 -7.13 3.82 -23.10
C PRO A 149 -7.66 4.76 -24.17
N SER A 150 -8.98 4.93 -24.24
CA SER A 150 -9.65 5.84 -25.20
C SER A 150 -9.60 7.32 -24.81
N ALA A 151 -9.20 7.64 -23.57
CA ALA A 151 -9.11 9.01 -23.05
C ALA A 151 -7.89 9.16 -22.12
N PRO A 152 -6.66 9.28 -22.63
CA PRO A 152 -5.41 9.20 -21.85
C PRO A 152 -5.24 10.25 -20.75
N ASP A 153 -6.04 11.31 -20.72
CA ASP A 153 -6.09 12.29 -19.62
C ASP A 153 -7.01 11.86 -18.48
N THR A 154 -7.74 10.75 -18.65
CA THR A 154 -8.63 10.19 -17.64
C THR A 154 -7.95 9.06 -16.90
N LEU A 155 -7.81 9.22 -15.59
CA LEU A 155 -7.28 8.22 -14.67
C LEU A 155 -8.29 7.96 -13.55
N TYR A 156 -8.50 6.71 -13.25
CA TYR A 156 -9.24 6.25 -12.08
C TYR A 156 -8.27 5.72 -11.02
N VAL A 157 -8.53 6.07 -9.77
CA VAL A 157 -7.71 5.69 -8.62
C VAL A 157 -8.60 5.08 -7.56
N GLY A 158 -8.27 3.87 -7.14
CA GLY A 158 -8.84 3.18 -6.00
C GLY A 158 -7.94 3.37 -4.78
N SER A 159 -8.51 3.90 -3.71
CA SER A 159 -7.79 4.17 -2.47
C SER A 159 -7.77 2.97 -1.53
N GLY A 160 -6.84 3.00 -0.56
CA GLY A 160 -6.60 1.94 0.41
C GLY A 160 -5.56 0.93 -0.07
N GLU A 161 -4.64 0.56 0.80
CA GLU A 161 -3.57 -0.41 0.52
C GLU A 161 -4.14 -1.76 0.10
N SER A 162 -3.68 -2.31 -1.02
CA SER A 162 -4.15 -3.59 -1.55
C SER A 162 -3.32 -4.78 -1.05
N THR A 163 -2.12 -4.54 -0.57
CA THR A 163 -1.22 -5.51 0.06
C THR A 163 -1.57 -5.64 1.54
N LEU A 164 -2.39 -6.64 1.88
CA LEU A 164 -2.94 -6.80 3.23
C LEU A 164 -1.92 -7.39 4.20
N ARG A 165 -1.22 -6.57 4.92
CA ARG A 165 -0.21 -6.94 5.92
C ARG A 165 -0.58 -6.45 7.33
N ASP A 166 0.37 -6.40 8.25
CA ASP A 166 0.17 -6.03 9.65
C ASP A 166 -0.28 -4.58 9.87
N SER A 167 0.26 -3.62 9.13
CA SER A 167 -0.18 -2.23 9.14
C SER A 167 -0.68 -1.82 7.75
N VAL A 168 -1.96 -1.52 7.63
CA VAL A 168 -2.63 -1.29 6.34
C VAL A 168 -3.27 0.08 6.33
N GLY A 169 -2.93 0.87 5.33
CA GLY A 169 -3.51 2.20 5.13
C GLY A 169 -4.91 2.12 4.53
N TYR A 170 -5.91 2.69 5.21
CA TYR A 170 -7.29 2.70 4.73
C TYR A 170 -7.49 3.74 3.64
N GLY A 171 -8.38 3.40 2.70
CA GLY A 171 -8.93 4.30 1.72
C GLY A 171 -10.35 4.74 2.06
N ASN A 172 -10.94 5.53 1.18
CA ASN A 172 -12.32 5.99 1.23
C ASN A 172 -13.01 5.96 -0.14
N GLY A 173 -12.67 4.97 -0.97
CA GLY A 173 -13.32 4.74 -2.25
C GLY A 173 -12.51 5.21 -3.46
N MET A 174 -13.25 5.64 -4.47
CA MET A 174 -12.75 5.90 -5.81
C MET A 174 -12.58 7.39 -6.10
N TYR A 175 -11.54 7.70 -6.86
CA TYR A 175 -11.26 9.02 -7.40
C TYR A 175 -11.09 8.99 -8.91
N ARG A 176 -11.42 10.12 -9.55
CA ARG A 176 -11.26 10.31 -11.00
C ARG A 176 -10.62 11.67 -11.29
N THR A 177 -9.72 11.70 -12.26
CA THR A 177 -9.29 12.90 -12.97
C THR A 177 -9.63 12.76 -14.45
N THR A 178 -9.88 13.88 -15.15
CA THR A 178 -10.09 13.94 -16.61
C THR A 178 -9.17 14.97 -17.26
N ASP A 179 -8.21 15.48 -16.49
CA ASP A 179 -7.27 16.55 -16.90
C ASP A 179 -5.82 16.19 -16.55
N ALA A 180 -5.51 14.88 -16.61
CA ALA A 180 -4.19 14.34 -16.33
C ALA A 180 -3.66 14.71 -14.92
N GLY A 181 -4.55 14.70 -13.92
CA GLY A 181 -4.21 14.85 -12.50
C GLY A 181 -4.13 16.30 -12.01
N GLN A 182 -4.62 17.27 -12.77
CA GLN A 182 -4.68 18.65 -12.30
C GLN A 182 -5.81 18.84 -11.29
N THR A 183 -6.97 18.17 -11.53
CA THR A 183 -8.10 18.14 -10.59
C THR A 183 -8.58 16.74 -10.34
N TRP A 184 -9.15 16.52 -9.17
CA TRP A 184 -9.66 15.21 -8.74
C TRP A 184 -11.09 15.32 -8.22
N THR A 185 -11.90 14.33 -8.57
CA THR A 185 -13.25 14.17 -8.07
C THR A 185 -13.36 12.85 -7.33
N HIS A 186 -13.84 12.89 -6.09
CA HIS A 186 -14.24 11.68 -5.37
C HIS A 186 -15.55 11.17 -5.98
N ILE A 187 -15.62 9.89 -6.33
CA ILE A 187 -16.70 9.30 -7.13
C ILE A 187 -17.38 8.10 -6.44
N GLY A 188 -17.34 8.04 -5.12
CA GLY A 188 -18.09 7.06 -4.31
C GLY A 188 -17.32 5.83 -3.88
N LEU A 189 -18.03 4.81 -3.41
CA LEU A 189 -17.51 3.58 -2.80
C LEU A 189 -16.70 3.87 -1.53
N GLU A 190 -17.22 4.76 -0.67
CA GLU A 190 -16.53 5.31 0.51
C GLU A 190 -16.16 4.24 1.53
N ASP A 191 -16.98 3.20 1.66
CA ASP A 191 -16.82 2.15 2.69
C ASP A 191 -16.09 0.90 2.17
N THR A 192 -15.43 0.98 1.01
CA THR A 192 -14.64 -0.14 0.49
C THR A 192 -13.37 -0.39 1.31
N GLN A 193 -12.79 0.62 1.91
CA GLN A 193 -11.50 0.66 2.61
C GLN A 193 -10.28 0.22 1.78
N HIS A 194 -10.39 -0.87 1.00
CA HIS A 194 -9.29 -1.44 0.22
C HIS A 194 -9.77 -1.80 -1.19
N ILE A 195 -9.17 -1.18 -2.20
CA ILE A 195 -9.46 -1.47 -3.61
C ILE A 195 -8.25 -2.16 -4.23
N GLY A 196 -8.45 -3.42 -4.67
CA GLY A 196 -7.38 -4.26 -5.22
C GLY A 196 -7.09 -4.00 -6.69
N LYS A 197 -8.14 -3.69 -7.48
CA LYS A 197 -7.99 -3.47 -8.92
C LYS A 197 -9.03 -2.53 -9.48
N VAL A 198 -8.62 -1.79 -10.51
CA VAL A 198 -9.48 -0.98 -11.36
C VAL A 198 -9.24 -1.38 -12.82
N ALA A 199 -10.30 -1.62 -13.59
CA ALA A 199 -10.23 -1.89 -15.02
C ALA A 199 -11.20 -0.96 -15.76
N VAL A 200 -10.67 -0.25 -16.77
CA VAL A 200 -11.45 0.67 -17.61
C VAL A 200 -11.70 0.01 -18.97
N ASP A 201 -12.91 0.12 -19.47
CA ASP A 201 -13.24 -0.35 -20.82
C ASP A 201 -12.32 0.35 -21.85
N PRO A 202 -11.66 -0.40 -22.74
CA PRO A 202 -10.71 0.18 -23.68
C PRO A 202 -11.36 1.17 -24.67
N THR A 203 -12.68 1.07 -24.88
CA THR A 203 -13.42 1.86 -25.88
C THR A 203 -14.30 2.95 -25.26
N ASP A 204 -14.67 2.82 -23.97
CA ASP A 204 -15.53 3.77 -23.26
C ASP A 204 -14.91 4.16 -21.91
N PRO A 205 -14.40 5.40 -21.77
CA PRO A 205 -13.73 5.84 -20.56
C PRO A 205 -14.67 5.97 -19.34
N ASP A 206 -15.97 5.94 -19.53
CA ASP A 206 -16.98 6.03 -18.46
C ASP A 206 -17.45 4.66 -17.95
N VAL A 207 -17.05 3.55 -18.60
CA VAL A 207 -17.30 2.18 -18.15
C VAL A 207 -16.09 1.66 -17.37
N VAL A 208 -16.28 1.44 -16.07
CA VAL A 208 -15.21 1.04 -15.16
C VAL A 208 -15.67 -0.07 -14.23
N PHE A 209 -14.82 -1.06 -14.06
CA PHE A 209 -14.95 -2.11 -13.05
C PHE A 209 -13.97 -1.91 -11.92
N VAL A 210 -14.41 -2.20 -10.70
CA VAL A 210 -13.62 -2.10 -9.48
C VAL A 210 -13.72 -3.40 -8.70
N ALA A 211 -12.58 -3.95 -8.32
CA ALA A 211 -12.46 -5.05 -7.39
C ALA A 211 -12.19 -4.49 -5.98
N ALA A 212 -13.19 -4.54 -5.12
CA ALA A 212 -13.12 -4.07 -3.75
C ALA A 212 -12.88 -5.25 -2.79
N ILE A 213 -11.76 -5.23 -2.10
CA ILE A 213 -11.40 -6.23 -1.08
C ILE A 213 -12.33 -6.07 0.13
N GLY A 214 -12.68 -4.83 0.49
CA GLY A 214 -13.53 -4.50 1.62
C GLY A 214 -12.76 -4.34 2.93
N HIS A 215 -13.47 -4.32 4.04
CA HIS A 215 -12.88 -4.18 5.37
C HIS A 215 -11.99 -5.38 5.75
N MET A 216 -10.82 -5.10 6.29
CA MET A 216 -9.90 -6.15 6.72
C MET A 216 -10.42 -6.93 7.95
N TYR A 217 -11.11 -6.25 8.88
CA TYR A 217 -11.48 -6.81 10.18
C TYR A 217 -12.98 -7.08 10.35
N ALA A 218 -13.81 -6.70 9.40
CA ALA A 218 -15.26 -6.82 9.48
C ALA A 218 -15.87 -7.15 8.11
N ALA A 219 -17.09 -7.70 8.14
CA ALA A 219 -17.95 -7.75 6.96
C ALA A 219 -18.39 -6.34 6.57
N ASN A 220 -18.58 -6.07 5.28
CA ASN A 220 -19.18 -4.84 4.81
C ASN A 220 -19.83 -5.01 3.43
N PRO A 221 -20.91 -4.25 3.12
CA PRO A 221 -21.63 -4.39 1.86
C PRO A 221 -20.84 -3.87 0.64
N GLU A 222 -19.90 -2.93 0.81
CA GLU A 222 -19.05 -2.41 -0.27
C GLU A 222 -17.81 -3.31 -0.48
N ARG A 223 -18.07 -4.60 -0.73
CA ARG A 223 -17.07 -5.65 -0.97
C ARG A 223 -17.50 -6.43 -2.22
N GLY A 224 -16.56 -6.77 -3.11
CA GLY A 224 -16.81 -7.50 -4.34
C GLY A 224 -16.55 -6.70 -5.61
N ILE A 225 -17.19 -7.06 -6.71
CA ILE A 225 -17.06 -6.38 -8.01
C ILE A 225 -18.15 -5.32 -8.15
N PHE A 226 -17.72 -4.11 -8.46
CA PHE A 226 -18.59 -2.98 -8.79
C PHE A 226 -18.36 -2.52 -10.22
N ARG A 227 -19.39 -1.95 -10.85
CA ARG A 227 -19.31 -1.33 -12.17
C ARG A 227 -20.00 0.01 -12.16
N THR A 228 -19.42 1.00 -12.82
CA THR A 228 -20.07 2.22 -13.31
C THR A 228 -20.19 2.17 -14.84
N ARG A 229 -21.15 2.92 -15.40
CA ARG A 229 -21.30 3.20 -16.84
C ARG A 229 -21.44 4.69 -17.12
N ASP A 230 -21.17 5.50 -16.13
CA ASP A 230 -21.34 6.95 -16.18
C ASP A 230 -20.18 7.71 -15.53
N GLY A 231 -18.99 7.09 -15.53
CA GLY A 231 -17.76 7.69 -15.02
C GLY A 231 -17.72 7.84 -13.50
N GLY A 232 -18.46 6.99 -12.78
CA GLY A 232 -18.47 6.95 -11.32
C GLY A 232 -19.58 7.77 -10.67
N ARG A 233 -20.54 8.30 -11.43
CA ARG A 233 -21.71 8.98 -10.84
C ARG A 233 -22.63 7.99 -10.12
N THR A 234 -22.72 6.77 -10.67
CA THR A 234 -23.47 5.66 -10.06
C THR A 234 -22.65 4.37 -10.09
N TRP A 235 -22.82 3.55 -9.06
CA TRP A 235 -22.15 2.26 -8.93
C TRP A 235 -23.17 1.14 -8.72
N ARG A 236 -22.93 0.01 -9.38
CA ARG A 236 -23.72 -1.21 -9.19
C ARG A 236 -22.81 -2.34 -8.72
N LYS A 237 -23.12 -2.96 -7.59
CA LYS A 237 -22.50 -4.23 -7.17
C LYS A 237 -22.95 -5.35 -8.09
N LEU A 238 -22.03 -6.15 -8.60
CA LEU A 238 -22.26 -7.20 -9.57
C LEU A 238 -22.00 -8.59 -9.02
N LEU A 239 -21.02 -8.73 -8.13
CA LEU A 239 -20.52 -10.01 -7.63
C LEU A 239 -19.91 -9.84 -6.25
N GLY A 240 -19.91 -10.91 -5.44
CA GLY A 240 -19.43 -10.88 -4.05
C GLY A 240 -20.59 -10.66 -3.07
N ASP A 241 -20.30 -10.81 -1.79
CA ASP A 241 -21.23 -10.58 -0.69
C ASP A 241 -20.53 -9.79 0.44
N ASP A 242 -21.08 -9.79 1.65
CA ASP A 242 -20.52 -9.02 2.77
C ASP A 242 -19.25 -9.65 3.34
N ASP A 243 -18.94 -10.91 3.03
CA ASP A 243 -17.75 -11.65 3.46
C ASP A 243 -16.74 -11.89 2.33
N VAL A 244 -17.23 -12.00 1.08
CA VAL A 244 -16.39 -12.31 -0.08
C VAL A 244 -16.18 -11.06 -0.92
N GLY A 245 -14.98 -10.52 -0.84
CA GLY A 245 -14.52 -9.39 -1.64
C GLY A 245 -13.96 -9.83 -2.99
N ALA A 246 -13.42 -8.86 -3.71
CA ALA A 246 -12.69 -9.09 -4.95
C ALA A 246 -11.32 -8.41 -4.91
N VAL A 247 -10.32 -9.06 -5.48
CA VAL A 247 -8.96 -8.56 -5.55
C VAL A 247 -8.49 -8.30 -6.98
N GLU A 248 -9.13 -8.95 -7.94
CA GLU A 248 -8.77 -8.84 -9.35
C GLU A 248 -10.02 -8.65 -10.22
N VAL A 249 -9.91 -7.81 -11.25
CA VAL A 249 -10.87 -7.68 -12.34
C VAL A 249 -10.13 -7.33 -13.62
N VAL A 250 -10.42 -8.08 -14.70
CA VAL A 250 -9.78 -7.91 -16.00
C VAL A 250 -10.85 -7.92 -17.10
N ILE A 251 -10.77 -6.94 -17.98
CA ILE A 251 -11.59 -6.85 -19.19
C ILE A 251 -10.78 -7.45 -20.34
N ASP A 252 -11.43 -8.28 -21.15
CA ASP A 252 -10.84 -8.74 -22.41
C ASP A 252 -10.56 -7.54 -23.33
N PRO A 253 -9.30 -7.26 -23.70
CA PRO A 253 -8.96 -6.07 -24.47
C PRO A 253 -9.54 -6.05 -25.88
N THR A 254 -10.00 -7.20 -26.39
CA THR A 254 -10.60 -7.34 -27.74
C THR A 254 -12.13 -7.40 -27.72
N ASN A 255 -12.70 -7.72 -26.55
CA ASN A 255 -14.15 -7.82 -26.35
C ASN A 255 -14.56 -7.34 -24.94
N PRO A 256 -14.88 -6.06 -24.74
CA PRO A 256 -15.19 -5.51 -23.40
C PRO A 256 -16.40 -6.12 -22.71
N ARG A 257 -17.20 -6.91 -23.42
CA ARG A 257 -18.30 -7.68 -22.79
C ARG A 257 -17.82 -8.87 -22.00
N VAL A 258 -16.59 -9.35 -22.26
CA VAL A 258 -15.97 -10.45 -21.52
C VAL A 258 -15.15 -9.87 -20.40
N VAL A 259 -15.49 -10.26 -19.17
CA VAL A 259 -14.83 -9.78 -17.94
C VAL A 259 -14.54 -10.97 -17.05
N TYR A 260 -13.34 -10.99 -16.47
CA TYR A 260 -12.92 -11.97 -15.48
C TYR A 260 -12.76 -11.29 -14.12
N ALA A 261 -13.05 -12.02 -13.04
CA ALA A 261 -12.93 -11.51 -11.68
C ALA A 261 -12.31 -12.56 -10.75
N GLY A 262 -11.42 -12.13 -9.88
CA GLY A 262 -10.88 -12.92 -8.79
C GLY A 262 -11.56 -12.54 -7.48
N LEU A 263 -12.35 -13.45 -6.90
CA LEU A 263 -12.95 -13.27 -5.59
C LEU A 263 -12.07 -13.82 -4.50
N TRP A 264 -12.05 -13.14 -3.38
CA TRP A 264 -11.27 -13.50 -2.21
C TRP A 264 -12.06 -13.25 -0.92
N ASN A 265 -12.24 -14.31 -0.14
CA ASN A 265 -12.76 -14.20 1.21
C ASN A 265 -11.58 -14.03 2.16
N THR A 266 -11.31 -12.80 2.55
CA THR A 266 -10.28 -12.50 3.53
C THR A 266 -10.83 -11.61 4.64
N ARG A 267 -10.56 -12.03 5.87
CA ARG A 267 -10.84 -11.24 7.07
C ARG A 267 -9.76 -11.56 8.09
N ARG A 268 -8.94 -10.59 8.41
CA ARG A 268 -7.83 -10.78 9.34
C ARG A 268 -8.32 -10.73 10.79
N PRO A 269 -8.14 -11.79 11.58
CA PRO A 269 -8.32 -11.69 13.02
C PRO A 269 -7.31 -10.71 13.62
N PRO A 270 -7.68 -9.90 14.64
CA PRO A 270 -6.78 -8.88 15.21
C PRO A 270 -5.48 -9.43 15.80
N TRP A 271 -5.44 -10.73 16.13
CA TRP A 271 -4.27 -11.41 16.68
C TRP A 271 -3.40 -12.13 15.64
N PHE A 272 -3.73 -12.03 14.35
CA PHE A 272 -2.91 -12.51 13.25
C PHE A 272 -2.27 -11.34 12.52
N VAL A 273 -0.99 -11.51 12.17
CA VAL A 273 -0.23 -10.53 11.39
C VAL A 273 -0.66 -10.54 9.93
N TYR A 274 -0.93 -11.72 9.36
CA TYR A 274 -1.26 -11.89 7.96
C TYR A 274 -2.74 -12.19 7.73
N ALA A 275 -3.27 -11.73 6.60
CA ALA A 275 -4.63 -12.06 6.20
C ALA A 275 -4.73 -13.55 5.86
N PRO A 276 -5.80 -14.27 6.32
CA PRO A 276 -6.07 -15.62 5.87
C PRO A 276 -6.29 -15.66 4.36
N THR A 277 -5.77 -16.69 3.69
CA THR A 277 -5.84 -16.81 2.24
C THR A 277 -6.90 -17.80 1.76
N ASN A 278 -7.28 -18.78 2.56
CA ASN A 278 -8.13 -19.91 2.14
C ASN A 278 -9.59 -19.81 2.61
N GLY A 279 -10.17 -18.63 2.65
CA GLY A 279 -11.58 -18.45 3.02
C GLY A 279 -12.54 -19.06 1.99
N PRO A 280 -13.75 -19.50 2.41
CA PRO A 280 -14.74 -20.04 1.49
C PRO A 280 -15.29 -18.97 0.53
N GLY A 281 -15.66 -19.37 -0.70
CA GLY A 281 -16.26 -18.48 -1.70
C GLY A 281 -15.27 -17.73 -2.59
N GLY A 282 -13.96 -17.88 -2.37
CA GLY A 282 -12.92 -17.42 -3.29
C GLY A 282 -12.96 -18.17 -4.62
N GLY A 283 -12.37 -17.60 -5.67
CA GLY A 283 -12.28 -18.24 -6.98
C GLY A 283 -12.30 -17.28 -8.16
N ILE A 284 -12.19 -17.84 -9.36
CA ILE A 284 -12.22 -17.10 -10.62
C ILE A 284 -13.61 -17.18 -11.26
N TRP A 285 -14.12 -16.05 -11.69
CA TRP A 285 -15.42 -15.91 -12.31
C TRP A 285 -15.32 -15.23 -13.67
N LYS A 286 -16.23 -15.57 -14.58
CA LYS A 286 -16.32 -14.98 -15.92
C LYS A 286 -17.72 -14.45 -16.19
N SER A 287 -17.79 -13.27 -16.80
CA SER A 287 -18.97 -12.70 -17.45
C SER A 287 -18.74 -12.62 -18.95
N THR A 288 -19.81 -12.76 -19.76
CA THR A 288 -19.81 -12.56 -21.22
C THR A 288 -20.80 -11.50 -21.68
N ASP A 289 -21.39 -10.78 -20.74
CA ASP A 289 -22.42 -9.77 -20.98
C ASP A 289 -22.09 -8.40 -20.34
N GLY A 290 -20.80 -8.14 -20.10
CA GLY A 290 -20.33 -6.90 -19.52
C GLY A 290 -20.59 -6.83 -18.01
N GLY A 291 -20.57 -7.97 -17.32
CA GLY A 291 -20.72 -8.08 -15.87
C GLY A 291 -22.17 -8.18 -15.38
N ASP A 292 -23.15 -8.33 -16.25
CA ASP A 292 -24.55 -8.46 -15.81
C ASP A 292 -24.85 -9.85 -15.22
N THR A 293 -24.19 -10.91 -15.76
CA THR A 293 -24.23 -12.27 -15.19
C THR A 293 -22.84 -12.86 -15.07
N TRP A 294 -22.63 -13.74 -14.08
CA TRP A 294 -21.32 -14.32 -13.77
C TRP A 294 -21.43 -15.84 -13.61
N LYS A 295 -20.38 -16.55 -14.06
CA LYS A 295 -20.23 -17.99 -13.90
C LYS A 295 -18.86 -18.30 -13.27
N PRO A 296 -18.78 -19.18 -12.26
CA PRO A 296 -17.51 -19.63 -11.71
C PRO A 296 -16.76 -20.49 -12.72
N LEU A 297 -15.45 -20.34 -12.76
CA LEU A 297 -14.52 -21.17 -13.52
C LEU A 297 -13.91 -22.20 -12.57
N THR A 298 -14.17 -23.48 -12.77
CA THR A 298 -13.79 -24.55 -11.84
C THR A 298 -13.04 -25.72 -12.50
N ASN A 299 -13.11 -25.82 -13.84
CA ASN A 299 -12.52 -26.94 -14.55
C ASN A 299 -10.99 -26.80 -14.63
N GLY A 300 -10.27 -27.65 -13.89
CA GLY A 300 -8.82 -27.64 -13.82
C GLY A 300 -8.23 -26.70 -12.74
N LEU A 301 -9.07 -25.93 -12.04
CA LEU A 301 -8.69 -25.12 -10.88
C LEU A 301 -8.95 -25.86 -9.56
N PRO A 302 -8.33 -25.46 -8.45
CA PRO A 302 -8.73 -25.91 -7.12
C PRO A 302 -10.23 -25.67 -6.88
N ARG A 303 -10.91 -26.57 -6.20
CA ARG A 303 -12.37 -26.47 -5.98
C ARG A 303 -12.73 -25.65 -4.76
N GLU A 304 -11.83 -25.60 -3.81
CA GLU A 304 -12.01 -24.93 -2.52
C GLU A 304 -10.72 -24.24 -2.12
N GLY A 305 -10.81 -23.33 -1.15
CA GLY A 305 -9.63 -22.69 -0.55
C GLY A 305 -8.82 -21.82 -1.50
N ILE A 306 -9.43 -21.34 -2.60
CA ILE A 306 -8.79 -20.35 -3.45
C ILE A 306 -8.74 -19.03 -2.68
N GLY A 307 -7.52 -18.55 -2.49
CA GLY A 307 -7.21 -17.27 -1.88
C GLY A 307 -7.13 -16.14 -2.91
N ARG A 308 -6.11 -15.31 -2.78
CA ARG A 308 -5.83 -14.24 -3.74
C ARG A 308 -5.53 -14.83 -5.12
N THR A 309 -5.95 -14.13 -6.16
CA THR A 309 -5.69 -14.52 -7.55
C THR A 309 -5.27 -13.31 -8.37
N GLY A 310 -4.27 -13.49 -9.24
CA GLY A 310 -3.96 -12.56 -10.32
C GLY A 310 -4.37 -13.20 -11.66
N ILE A 311 -4.98 -12.44 -12.54
CA ILE A 311 -5.48 -12.92 -13.84
C ILE A 311 -5.02 -11.98 -14.94
N VAL A 312 -4.66 -12.55 -16.11
CA VAL A 312 -4.40 -11.76 -17.31
C VAL A 312 -4.96 -12.45 -18.55
N VAL A 313 -5.57 -11.67 -19.44
CA VAL A 313 -5.94 -12.08 -20.80
C VAL A 313 -4.82 -11.69 -21.74
N CYS A 314 -4.38 -12.59 -22.61
CA CYS A 314 -3.34 -12.29 -23.59
C CYS A 314 -3.90 -11.43 -24.73
N PRO A 315 -3.45 -10.19 -24.94
CA PRO A 315 -4.02 -9.34 -25.99
C PRO A 315 -3.84 -9.88 -27.40
N SER A 316 -2.72 -10.57 -27.67
CA SER A 316 -2.44 -11.21 -28.98
C SER A 316 -3.21 -12.51 -29.19
N GLU A 317 -3.63 -13.19 -28.13
CA GLU A 317 -4.37 -14.46 -28.14
C GLU A 317 -5.44 -14.44 -27.05
N PRO A 318 -6.62 -13.80 -27.25
CA PRO A 318 -7.59 -13.58 -26.16
C PRO A 318 -8.20 -14.85 -25.54
N ASP A 319 -8.14 -15.98 -26.26
CA ASP A 319 -8.52 -17.29 -25.69
C ASP A 319 -7.49 -17.84 -24.70
N ARG A 320 -6.27 -17.28 -24.70
CA ARG A 320 -5.22 -17.64 -23.75
C ARG A 320 -5.26 -16.71 -22.53
N LEU A 321 -5.34 -17.32 -21.36
CA LEU A 321 -5.26 -16.64 -20.07
C LEU A 321 -4.20 -17.29 -19.20
N TYR A 322 -3.64 -16.48 -18.32
CA TYR A 322 -2.84 -16.97 -17.20
C TYR A 322 -3.48 -16.50 -15.89
N ALA A 323 -3.38 -17.36 -14.87
CA ALA A 323 -3.80 -17.02 -13.51
C ALA A 323 -2.77 -17.54 -12.50
N VAL A 324 -2.28 -16.68 -11.64
CA VAL A 324 -1.60 -17.07 -10.42
C VAL A 324 -2.68 -17.25 -9.36
N VAL A 325 -2.70 -18.42 -8.70
CA VAL A 325 -3.73 -18.80 -7.76
C VAL A 325 -3.08 -19.22 -6.44
N ASP A 326 -3.39 -18.51 -5.37
CA ASP A 326 -3.06 -18.95 -4.02
C ASP A 326 -4.05 -20.02 -3.57
N CYS A 327 -3.54 -21.18 -3.17
CA CYS A 327 -4.33 -22.24 -2.54
C CYS A 327 -3.43 -23.12 -1.68
N LEU A 328 -3.47 -22.92 -0.38
CA LEU A 328 -2.67 -23.67 0.61
C LEU A 328 -3.28 -25.01 1.00
N LEU A 329 -4.42 -25.39 0.43
CA LEU A 329 -4.98 -26.73 0.67
C LEU A 329 -4.01 -27.80 0.17
N PRO A 330 -3.82 -28.90 0.93
CA PRO A 330 -2.90 -29.95 0.53
C PRO A 330 -3.30 -30.60 -0.80
N GLU A 331 -2.32 -31.09 -1.53
CA GLU A 331 -2.56 -31.89 -2.74
C GLU A 331 -3.44 -33.10 -2.43
N PRO A 332 -4.32 -33.51 -3.33
CA PRO A 332 -5.13 -34.70 -3.15
C PRO A 332 -4.29 -35.94 -2.80
N GLY A 333 -4.53 -36.54 -1.63
CA GLY A 333 -3.79 -37.70 -1.16
C GLY A 333 -2.48 -37.39 -0.43
N ALA A 334 -2.11 -36.12 -0.29
CA ALA A 334 -1.01 -35.73 0.60
C ALA A 334 -1.43 -35.89 2.09
N PRO A 335 -0.49 -36.25 2.98
CA PRO A 335 -0.78 -36.26 4.40
C PRO A 335 -1.20 -34.87 4.88
N GLU A 336 -2.18 -34.82 5.78
CA GLU A 336 -2.65 -33.59 6.41
C GLU A 336 -1.45 -32.92 7.11
N GLN A 337 -0.97 -31.84 6.55
CA GLN A 337 0.02 -31.00 7.21
C GLN A 337 -0.72 -30.02 8.12
N PRO A 338 -0.20 -29.74 9.32
CA PRO A 338 -0.73 -28.62 10.11
C PRO A 338 -0.74 -27.41 9.20
N ALA A 339 -1.87 -26.70 9.13
CA ALA A 339 -2.02 -25.49 8.32
C ALA A 339 -0.77 -24.63 8.50
N GLY A 340 0.17 -24.77 7.59
CA GLY A 340 1.44 -24.07 7.63
C GLY A 340 1.10 -22.60 7.50
N ARG A 341 1.44 -21.82 8.50
CA ARG A 341 1.55 -20.40 8.33
C ARG A 341 2.38 -20.21 7.08
N GLY A 342 1.83 -19.66 6.02
CA GLY A 342 2.61 -19.11 4.92
C GLY A 342 3.59 -18.13 5.53
N GLY A 343 4.75 -18.65 5.96
CA GLY A 343 5.75 -17.89 6.70
C GLY A 343 6.50 -16.97 5.75
N TYR A 344 7.16 -15.99 6.33
CA TYR A 344 8.23 -15.25 5.66
C TYR A 344 9.13 -16.24 4.91
N GLY A 345 9.29 -16.05 3.60
CA GLY A 345 10.39 -16.64 2.87
C GLY A 345 10.16 -17.97 2.18
N GLY A 346 9.06 -18.16 1.50
CA GLY A 346 8.93 -19.26 0.53
C GLY A 346 8.72 -20.63 1.20
N GLY A 347 8.02 -21.51 0.52
CA GLY A 347 7.71 -22.84 1.02
C GLY A 347 6.20 -23.06 1.21
N ALA A 348 5.38 -22.20 0.58
CA ALA A 348 3.98 -22.55 0.39
C ALA A 348 3.91 -23.85 -0.39
N SER A 349 3.21 -24.83 0.14
CA SER A 349 2.90 -26.09 -0.53
C SER A 349 1.40 -26.26 -0.57
N GLY A 350 0.86 -26.69 -1.70
CA GLY A 350 -0.57 -26.87 -1.84
C GLY A 350 -1.01 -26.93 -3.29
N GLN A 351 -2.29 -26.75 -3.50
CA GLN A 351 -2.91 -26.78 -4.83
C GLN A 351 -2.73 -25.48 -5.62
N GLY A 352 -2.08 -24.47 -5.04
CA GLY A 352 -1.77 -23.21 -5.71
C GLY A 352 -0.78 -23.39 -6.87
N GLY A 353 -0.58 -22.33 -7.64
CA GLY A 353 0.34 -22.34 -8.77
C GLY A 353 0.01 -21.31 -9.84
N LEU A 354 0.76 -21.40 -10.96
CA LEU A 354 0.40 -20.73 -12.20
C LEU A 354 -0.44 -21.67 -13.07
N PHE A 355 -1.59 -21.18 -13.46
CA PHE A 355 -2.54 -21.88 -14.33
C PHE A 355 -2.63 -21.18 -15.67
N ARG A 356 -2.86 -21.96 -16.75
CA ARG A 356 -3.08 -21.46 -18.09
C ARG A 356 -4.36 -22.05 -18.66
N SER A 357 -5.13 -21.22 -19.33
CA SER A 357 -6.24 -21.60 -20.20
C SER A 357 -5.90 -21.27 -21.66
N ASN A 358 -6.35 -22.06 -22.62
CA ASN A 358 -6.27 -21.78 -24.05
C ASN A 358 -7.66 -21.78 -24.71
N ASP A 359 -8.73 -21.69 -23.90
CA ASP A 359 -10.14 -21.77 -24.32
C ASP A 359 -10.99 -20.72 -23.59
N ALA A 360 -10.43 -19.54 -23.41
CA ALA A 360 -11.06 -18.41 -22.73
C ALA A 360 -11.61 -18.75 -21.33
N GLY A 361 -10.88 -19.60 -20.58
CA GLY A 361 -11.19 -19.98 -19.20
C GLY A 361 -12.16 -21.16 -19.07
N ALA A 362 -12.54 -21.84 -20.16
CA ALA A 362 -13.42 -23.01 -20.05
C ALA A 362 -12.72 -24.23 -19.40
N SER A 363 -11.40 -24.33 -19.56
CA SER A 363 -10.56 -25.28 -18.85
C SER A 363 -9.19 -24.68 -18.50
N TRP A 364 -8.58 -25.19 -17.42
CA TRP A 364 -7.31 -24.72 -16.90
C TRP A 364 -6.34 -25.87 -16.66
N GLU A 365 -5.07 -25.63 -16.96
CA GLU A 365 -3.96 -26.52 -16.66
C GLU A 365 -2.98 -25.81 -15.71
N ARG A 366 -2.61 -26.45 -14.60
CA ARG A 366 -1.53 -25.96 -13.75
C ARG A 366 -0.20 -26.24 -14.45
N ILE A 367 0.48 -25.19 -14.89
CA ILE A 367 1.72 -25.27 -15.67
C ILE A 367 2.97 -25.09 -14.80
N ALA A 368 2.85 -24.49 -13.62
CA ALA A 368 3.92 -24.39 -12.63
C ALA A 368 3.36 -24.39 -11.22
N ASN A 369 4.08 -25.02 -10.28
CA ASN A 369 3.73 -25.07 -8.86
C ASN A 369 4.86 -24.55 -7.95
N ASP A 370 5.86 -23.88 -8.52
CA ASP A 370 6.92 -23.25 -7.74
C ASP A 370 6.34 -22.15 -6.83
N SER A 371 6.51 -22.33 -5.52
CA SER A 371 5.99 -21.39 -4.51
C SER A 371 6.59 -19.98 -4.62
N ALA A 372 7.72 -19.82 -5.30
CA ALA A 372 8.29 -18.51 -5.62
C ALA A 372 7.40 -17.68 -6.54
N LEU A 373 6.44 -18.31 -7.24
CA LEU A 373 5.50 -17.64 -8.14
C LEU A 373 4.17 -17.30 -7.47
N TRP A 374 3.71 -18.09 -6.48
CA TRP A 374 2.36 -17.98 -5.92
C TRP A 374 2.30 -17.98 -4.38
N GLY A 375 3.40 -18.24 -3.70
CA GLY A 375 3.45 -18.15 -2.24
C GLY A 375 3.29 -16.72 -1.73
N ARG A 376 2.80 -16.56 -0.50
CA ARG A 376 2.50 -15.24 0.10
C ARG A 376 1.26 -14.56 -0.50
N GLY A 377 0.22 -15.33 -0.84
CA GLY A 377 -1.04 -14.80 -1.40
C GLY A 377 -1.77 -13.79 -0.52
N TRP A 378 -1.42 -13.69 0.76
CA TRP A 378 -1.87 -12.58 1.61
C TRP A 378 -1.31 -11.22 1.15
N TYR A 379 -0.24 -11.19 0.32
CA TYR A 379 0.47 -9.99 -0.10
C TYR A 379 0.52 -9.81 -1.62
N PHE A 380 0.95 -10.84 -2.37
CA PHE A 380 1.13 -10.81 -3.82
C PHE A 380 0.07 -11.63 -4.55
N GLU A 381 0.11 -11.73 -5.79
CA GLU A 381 -0.55 -12.53 -6.83
C GLU A 381 -0.79 -11.66 -8.06
N HIS A 382 0.28 -11.24 -8.73
CA HIS A 382 0.14 -10.45 -9.94
C HIS A 382 0.85 -11.13 -11.11
N VAL A 383 0.15 -11.27 -12.22
CA VAL A 383 0.65 -11.83 -13.46
C VAL A 383 0.37 -10.88 -14.63
N MET A 384 1.35 -10.73 -15.50
CA MET A 384 1.24 -9.97 -16.74
C MET A 384 1.74 -10.81 -17.91
N VAL A 385 1.27 -10.49 -19.09
CA VAL A 385 1.73 -11.10 -20.34
C VAL A 385 2.11 -9.99 -21.31
N ASP A 386 3.12 -10.26 -22.11
CA ASP A 386 3.51 -9.36 -23.19
C ASP A 386 2.36 -9.22 -24.19
N PRO A 387 1.96 -8.00 -24.56
CA PRO A 387 0.79 -7.78 -25.43
C PRO A 387 0.93 -8.35 -26.84
N GLU A 388 2.15 -8.59 -27.31
CA GLU A 388 2.43 -9.12 -28.65
C GLU A 388 2.87 -10.60 -28.64
N ASN A 389 3.25 -11.14 -27.48
CA ASN A 389 3.76 -12.50 -27.32
C ASN A 389 3.15 -13.21 -26.13
N ALA A 390 2.16 -14.03 -26.37
CA ALA A 390 1.44 -14.78 -25.36
C ALA A 390 2.29 -15.79 -24.55
N ASP A 391 3.50 -16.14 -25.03
CA ASP A 391 4.42 -17.03 -24.33
C ASP A 391 5.41 -16.26 -23.41
N LEU A 392 5.47 -14.93 -23.51
CA LEU A 392 6.28 -14.09 -22.64
C LEU A 392 5.45 -13.61 -21.43
N VAL A 393 5.65 -14.29 -20.30
CA VAL A 393 4.85 -14.11 -19.09
C VAL A 393 5.72 -13.59 -17.96
N PHE A 394 5.17 -12.68 -17.15
CA PHE A 394 5.81 -12.10 -15.97
C PHE A 394 4.94 -12.35 -14.73
N VAL A 395 5.58 -12.70 -13.64
CA VAL A 395 4.94 -12.83 -12.33
C VAL A 395 5.72 -11.99 -11.32
N SER A 396 5.01 -11.16 -10.55
CA SER A 396 5.59 -10.45 -9.41
C SER A 396 5.27 -11.16 -8.10
N ASN A 397 6.30 -11.28 -7.29
CA ASN A 397 6.28 -11.82 -5.93
C ASN A 397 7.48 -11.18 -5.20
N VAL A 398 8.17 -11.88 -4.31
CA VAL A 398 9.45 -11.42 -3.74
C VAL A 398 10.44 -10.99 -4.83
N SER A 399 10.39 -11.64 -5.97
CA SER A 399 11.11 -11.25 -7.18
C SER A 399 10.14 -11.12 -8.36
N VAL A 400 10.51 -10.33 -9.37
CA VAL A 400 9.87 -10.41 -10.67
C VAL A 400 10.49 -11.57 -11.42
N SER A 401 9.67 -12.56 -11.75
CA SER A 401 10.05 -13.72 -12.57
C SER A 401 9.50 -13.59 -13.99
N ARG A 402 10.23 -14.15 -14.95
CA ARG A 402 9.87 -14.09 -16.37
C ARG A 402 10.00 -15.46 -17.01
N SER A 403 9.04 -15.83 -17.86
CA SER A 403 9.03 -17.03 -18.70
C SER A 403 8.97 -16.62 -20.17
N PHE A 404 9.68 -17.33 -21.04
CA PHE A 404 9.64 -17.16 -22.50
C PHE A 404 8.94 -18.33 -23.22
N ASP A 405 8.40 -19.30 -22.48
CA ASP A 405 7.84 -20.54 -23.00
C ASP A 405 6.42 -20.82 -22.49
N GLY A 406 5.67 -19.75 -22.24
CA GLY A 406 4.29 -19.82 -21.80
C GLY A 406 4.14 -20.33 -20.37
N GLY A 407 5.09 -20.01 -19.49
CA GLY A 407 5.03 -20.32 -18.06
C GLY A 407 5.62 -21.65 -17.64
N ARG A 408 6.32 -22.38 -18.52
CA ARG A 408 6.92 -23.68 -18.19
C ARG A 408 8.27 -23.56 -17.49
N THR A 409 9.11 -22.64 -17.93
CA THR A 409 10.40 -22.35 -17.28
C THR A 409 10.48 -20.89 -16.85
N TRP A 410 11.15 -20.62 -15.72
CA TRP A 410 11.17 -19.32 -15.09
C TRP A 410 12.59 -18.84 -14.80
N HIS A 411 12.80 -17.57 -15.00
CA HIS A 411 14.05 -16.87 -14.71
C HIS A 411 13.75 -15.59 -13.94
N ALA A 412 14.53 -15.33 -12.90
CA ALA A 412 14.41 -14.05 -12.18
C ALA A 412 14.82 -12.91 -13.13
N LEU A 413 13.91 -11.93 -13.30
CA LEU A 413 14.17 -10.70 -14.05
C LEU A 413 14.71 -9.63 -13.13
N ARG A 414 14.14 -9.51 -11.94
CA ARG A 414 14.53 -8.52 -10.94
C ARG A 414 14.30 -9.11 -9.54
N GLY A 415 15.22 -8.84 -8.62
CA GLY A 415 15.18 -9.30 -7.24
C GLY A 415 16.40 -8.81 -6.47
N SER A 416 16.57 -9.23 -5.22
CA SER A 416 17.69 -8.85 -4.37
C SER A 416 19.05 -9.10 -5.05
N PRO A 417 20.02 -8.17 -4.95
CA PRO A 417 20.01 -6.91 -4.18
C PRO A 417 19.33 -5.73 -4.88
N GLY A 418 18.62 -5.94 -5.95
CA GLY A 418 17.96 -4.91 -6.75
C GLY A 418 16.55 -4.55 -6.26
N GLY A 419 16.21 -4.82 -5.02
CA GLY A 419 14.91 -4.68 -4.41
C GLY A 419 14.21 -6.02 -4.21
N ASP A 420 13.11 -6.01 -3.51
CA ASP A 420 12.25 -7.17 -3.25
C ASP A 420 10.79 -6.73 -3.09
N ASP A 421 9.93 -7.73 -2.90
CA ASP A 421 8.50 -7.53 -2.69
C ASP A 421 7.85 -6.64 -3.78
N TYR A 422 7.72 -7.23 -4.98
CA TYR A 422 7.16 -6.56 -6.15
C TYR A 422 5.65 -6.76 -6.23
N ASN A 423 4.91 -5.65 -6.34
CA ASN A 423 3.45 -5.62 -6.26
C ASN A 423 2.81 -5.67 -7.65
N GLN A 424 2.73 -4.54 -8.33
CA GLN A 424 2.09 -4.43 -9.64
C GLN A 424 3.07 -4.12 -10.76
N MET A 425 2.66 -4.46 -11.98
CA MET A 425 3.38 -4.15 -13.21
C MET A 425 2.42 -3.59 -14.24
N TRP A 426 2.95 -2.78 -15.13
CA TRP A 426 2.30 -2.37 -16.38
C TRP A 426 3.29 -2.48 -17.51
N ILE A 427 2.85 -3.06 -18.65
CA ILE A 427 3.63 -3.19 -19.88
C ILE A 427 2.98 -2.30 -20.94
N SER A 428 3.78 -1.53 -21.65
CA SER A 428 3.27 -0.64 -22.70
C SER A 428 2.69 -1.47 -23.87
N PRO A 429 1.45 -1.19 -24.27
CA PRO A 429 0.90 -1.82 -25.48
C PRO A 429 1.56 -1.30 -26.76
N ASP A 430 2.17 -0.12 -26.74
CA ASP A 430 2.80 0.51 -27.91
C ASP A 430 4.26 0.09 -28.12
N ASP A 431 4.94 -0.25 -27.02
CA ASP A 431 6.33 -0.74 -27.00
C ASP A 431 6.51 -1.69 -25.79
N PRO A 432 6.33 -2.98 -25.96
CA PRO A 432 6.41 -3.95 -24.87
C PRO A 432 7.79 -4.13 -24.23
N ASN A 433 8.84 -3.51 -24.77
CA ASN A 433 10.11 -3.35 -24.06
C ASN A 433 9.99 -2.37 -22.87
N THR A 434 8.97 -1.53 -22.90
CA THR A 434 8.71 -0.54 -21.85
C THR A 434 7.79 -1.13 -20.78
N MET A 435 8.30 -1.19 -19.56
CA MET A 435 7.59 -1.69 -18.38
C MET A 435 7.85 -0.79 -17.20
N ILE A 436 6.83 -0.59 -16.36
CA ILE A 436 6.98 -0.05 -14.99
C ILE A 436 6.59 -1.11 -13.98
N VAL A 437 7.35 -1.23 -12.92
CA VAL A 437 7.15 -2.21 -11.84
C VAL A 437 7.14 -1.52 -10.50
N ALA A 438 6.16 -1.85 -9.68
CA ALA A 438 6.00 -1.40 -8.30
C ALA A 438 6.67 -2.37 -7.32
N SER A 439 7.27 -1.85 -6.26
CA SER A 439 7.83 -2.63 -5.16
C SER A 439 7.73 -1.89 -3.83
N ASP A 440 8.15 -2.57 -2.75
CA ASP A 440 8.22 -1.97 -1.42
C ASP A 440 9.29 -0.87 -1.29
N GLN A 441 10.21 -0.79 -2.26
CA GLN A 441 11.24 0.25 -2.32
C GLN A 441 10.96 1.37 -3.32
N GLY A 442 9.77 1.37 -3.94
CA GLY A 442 9.37 2.36 -4.95
C GLY A 442 8.97 1.72 -6.27
N CYS A 443 8.95 2.50 -7.35
CA CYS A 443 8.74 1.97 -8.70
C CYS A 443 9.94 2.20 -9.59
N ILE A 444 10.13 1.31 -10.56
CA ILE A 444 11.22 1.35 -11.53
C ILE A 444 10.69 1.12 -12.95
N ILE A 445 11.33 1.76 -13.90
CA ILE A 445 10.98 1.69 -15.32
C ILE A 445 12.13 1.06 -16.09
N THR A 446 11.81 0.13 -16.99
CA THR A 446 12.75 -0.39 -17.98
C THR A 446 12.28 -0.08 -19.39
N ARG A 447 13.23 -0.06 -20.34
CA ARG A 447 13.01 0.11 -21.79
C ARG A 447 13.49 -1.08 -22.60
N ASN A 448 13.88 -2.16 -21.94
CA ASN A 448 14.34 -3.39 -22.57
C ASN A 448 13.88 -4.64 -21.78
N ALA A 449 12.58 -4.67 -21.40
CA ALA A 449 11.99 -5.78 -20.64
C ALA A 449 12.11 -7.14 -21.35
N ARG A 450 12.21 -7.15 -22.67
CA ARG A 450 12.33 -8.36 -23.51
C ARG A 450 13.78 -8.89 -23.62
N GLU A 451 14.79 -8.17 -23.10
CA GLU A 451 16.18 -8.61 -23.13
C GLU A 451 16.35 -9.95 -22.42
N PRO A 452 16.83 -11.03 -23.09
CA PRO A 452 16.90 -12.37 -22.50
C PRO A 452 17.81 -12.46 -21.27
N ASP A 453 18.97 -11.79 -21.29
CA ASP A 453 19.87 -11.75 -20.15
C ASP A 453 19.38 -10.68 -19.13
N PRO A 454 18.91 -11.07 -17.94
CA PRO A 454 18.43 -10.13 -16.94
C PRO A 454 19.50 -9.13 -16.47
N LYS A 455 20.78 -9.44 -16.64
CA LYS A 455 21.89 -8.54 -16.31
C LYS A 455 22.05 -7.39 -17.29
N GLN A 456 21.50 -7.51 -18.49
CA GLN A 456 21.48 -6.48 -19.52
C GLN A 456 20.23 -5.59 -19.44
N VAL A 457 19.23 -5.98 -18.63
CA VAL A 457 18.04 -5.16 -18.42
C VAL A 457 18.39 -3.94 -17.58
N THR A 458 18.09 -2.77 -18.12
CA THR A 458 18.38 -1.50 -17.46
C THR A 458 17.12 -0.94 -16.77
N TRP A 459 17.31 -0.32 -15.62
CA TRP A 459 16.21 0.19 -14.81
C TRP A 459 16.43 1.65 -14.40
N SER A 460 15.34 2.41 -14.28
CA SER A 460 15.38 3.70 -13.63
C SER A 460 15.70 3.57 -12.14
N SER A 461 15.90 4.69 -11.47
CA SER A 461 16.19 4.71 -10.04
C SER A 461 14.92 5.01 -9.23
N TRP A 462 14.80 4.46 -8.03
CA TRP A 462 13.85 4.86 -7.00
C TRP A 462 14.44 5.84 -5.98
N TYR A 463 15.72 6.24 -6.14
CA TYR A 463 16.38 7.22 -5.29
C TYR A 463 16.03 8.69 -5.61
N ASN A 464 14.96 8.90 -6.35
CA ASN A 464 14.37 10.20 -6.66
C ASN A 464 12.88 10.28 -6.29
N GLN A 465 12.38 9.31 -5.54
CA GLN A 465 10.99 9.20 -5.09
C GLN A 465 10.93 9.48 -3.59
N PRO A 466 10.48 10.65 -3.13
CA PRO A 466 10.50 10.99 -1.71
C PRO A 466 9.25 10.43 -0.99
N THR A 467 9.05 9.12 -1.08
CA THR A 467 7.89 8.38 -0.55
C THR A 467 8.27 7.35 0.52
N ALA A 468 9.41 7.53 1.17
CA ALA A 468 9.88 6.63 2.21
C ALA A 468 8.83 6.42 3.31
N GLN A 469 8.46 5.18 3.56
CA GLN A 469 7.51 4.81 4.61
C GLN A 469 8.25 4.65 5.95
N MET A 470 8.13 5.66 6.82
CA MET A 470 8.82 5.70 8.11
C MET A 470 7.92 5.13 9.21
N TYR A 471 8.47 4.24 10.07
CA TYR A 471 7.78 3.77 11.27
C TYR A 471 7.69 4.85 12.34
N HIS A 472 8.83 5.36 12.74
CA HIS A 472 8.98 6.45 13.70
C HIS A 472 10.14 7.33 13.30
N ILE A 473 10.07 8.59 13.69
CA ILE A 473 11.14 9.56 13.46
C ILE A 473 11.62 10.14 14.78
N SER A 474 12.90 10.46 14.83
CA SER A 474 13.51 11.24 15.90
C SER A 474 14.41 12.33 15.33
N VAL A 475 14.76 13.28 16.16
CA VAL A 475 15.70 14.34 15.81
C VAL A 475 16.90 14.27 16.74
N ASP A 476 18.06 14.61 16.23
CA ASP A 476 19.25 14.75 17.06
C ASP A 476 19.40 16.19 17.60
N TYR A 477 20.46 16.44 18.39
CA TYR A 477 20.68 17.70 19.10
C TYR A 477 21.69 18.61 18.40
N ARG A 478 22.06 18.31 17.13
CA ARG A 478 22.94 19.17 16.32
C ARG A 478 22.20 20.39 15.76
N PHE A 479 22.95 21.35 15.28
CA PHE A 479 22.41 22.45 14.49
C PHE A 479 23.23 22.63 13.20
N PRO A 480 22.63 22.50 12.02
CA PRO A 480 21.28 21.99 11.75
C PRO A 480 21.11 20.57 12.27
N TYR A 481 19.92 20.28 12.82
CA TYR A 481 19.61 18.93 13.32
C TYR A 481 19.40 17.94 12.17
N TRP A 482 19.53 16.66 12.48
CA TRP A 482 19.17 15.57 11.59
C TRP A 482 17.90 14.91 12.06
N VAL A 483 17.11 14.47 11.10
CA VAL A 483 15.93 13.62 11.30
C VAL A 483 16.35 12.19 10.98
N THR A 484 16.11 11.28 11.90
CA THR A 484 16.43 9.86 11.74
C THR A 484 15.19 9.01 11.89
N GLY A 485 15.17 7.83 11.27
CA GLY A 485 14.08 6.89 11.40
C GLY A 485 14.36 5.58 10.66
N ALA A 486 13.61 4.53 11.02
CA ALA A 486 13.59 3.28 10.31
C ALA A 486 12.56 3.36 9.18
N GLN A 487 12.98 3.05 7.95
CA GLN A 487 12.11 2.96 6.78
C GLN A 487 11.78 1.50 6.52
N GLN A 488 10.49 1.21 6.36
CA GLN A 488 10.02 -0.11 5.97
C GLN A 488 10.76 -0.61 4.73
N ASP A 489 11.24 -1.86 4.79
CA ASP A 489 11.93 -2.61 3.73
C ASP A 489 13.21 -1.96 3.15
N SER A 490 13.70 -0.89 3.79
CA SER A 490 14.89 -0.17 3.28
C SER A 490 15.93 0.18 4.36
N GLY A 491 15.65 -0.14 5.63
CA GLY A 491 16.54 0.14 6.74
C GLY A 491 16.54 1.60 7.22
N ALA A 492 17.29 1.88 8.26
CA ALA A 492 17.31 3.20 8.87
C ALA A 492 18.03 4.27 8.03
N VAL A 493 17.59 5.51 8.18
CA VAL A 493 18.06 6.66 7.41
C VAL A 493 18.20 7.89 8.29
N ALA A 494 19.11 8.77 7.93
CA ALA A 494 19.27 10.10 8.49
C ALA A 494 19.18 11.17 7.40
N VAL A 495 18.42 12.24 7.65
CA VAL A 495 18.21 13.35 6.72
C VAL A 495 18.54 14.67 7.41
N ARG A 496 19.32 15.52 6.78
CA ARG A 496 19.62 16.87 7.30
C ARG A 496 18.39 17.74 7.26
N SER A 497 18.15 18.50 8.32
CA SER A 497 17.06 19.50 8.33
C SER A 497 17.34 20.69 7.41
N ARG A 498 18.59 20.94 7.06
CA ARG A 498 19.02 21.98 6.13
C ARG A 498 20.17 21.49 5.27
N GLY A 499 20.03 21.62 3.96
CA GLY A 499 21.07 21.34 2.97
C GLY A 499 22.03 22.52 2.79
N LYS A 500 23.13 22.28 2.06
CA LYS A 500 24.10 23.33 1.70
C LYS A 500 23.63 24.20 0.52
N PHE A 501 22.61 23.78 -0.21
CA PHE A 501 22.18 24.34 -1.50
C PHE A 501 20.72 24.81 -1.47
N ALA A 502 20.32 25.53 -0.45
CA ALA A 502 18.98 26.05 -0.24
C ALA A 502 17.86 24.98 -0.14
N GLU A 503 17.88 23.97 -0.99
CA GLU A 503 16.92 22.86 -1.00
C GLU A 503 17.55 21.57 -0.46
N ILE A 504 16.74 20.69 0.10
CA ILE A 504 17.14 19.33 0.45
C ILE A 504 17.10 18.48 -0.81
N SER A 505 18.14 17.68 -1.01
CA SER A 505 18.33 16.83 -2.17
C SER A 505 18.82 15.44 -1.78
N MET A 506 19.09 14.61 -2.78
CA MET A 506 19.73 13.29 -2.61
C MET A 506 21.06 13.35 -1.84
N ARG A 507 21.71 14.52 -1.74
CA ARG A 507 23.00 14.72 -1.06
C ARG A 507 22.86 14.96 0.45
N ASP A 508 21.64 15.14 0.92
CA ASP A 508 21.35 15.58 2.27
C ASP A 508 20.77 14.45 3.15
N TRP A 509 20.79 13.23 2.65
CA TRP A 509 20.41 12.03 3.41
C TRP A 509 21.45 10.92 3.23
N GLU A 510 21.50 10.01 4.19
CA GLU A 510 22.38 8.85 4.18
C GLU A 510 21.72 7.66 4.88
N PRO A 511 21.96 6.41 4.43
CA PRO A 511 21.60 5.23 5.19
C PRO A 511 22.44 5.18 6.48
N ILE A 512 21.83 4.72 7.57
CA ILE A 512 22.50 4.55 8.85
C ILE A 512 22.27 3.14 9.40
N GLY A 513 23.26 2.63 10.12
CA GLY A 513 23.20 1.32 10.75
C GLY A 513 22.52 1.32 12.12
N ALA A 514 21.66 2.29 12.41
CA ALA A 514 20.92 2.39 13.66
C ALA A 514 19.56 1.72 13.51
N GLY A 515 19.47 0.43 13.74
CA GLY A 515 18.25 -0.36 13.59
C GLY A 515 18.11 -1.01 12.21
N GLY A 516 16.96 -1.58 11.94
CA GLY A 516 16.61 -2.26 10.71
C GLY A 516 15.53 -1.53 9.93
N GLU A 517 14.62 -2.29 9.34
CA GLU A 517 13.49 -1.79 8.56
C GLU A 517 12.31 -1.34 9.43
N SER A 518 12.36 -1.55 10.73
CA SER A 518 11.25 -1.25 11.65
C SER A 518 11.73 -0.67 12.95
N GLY A 519 10.81 -0.19 13.77
CA GLY A 519 11.07 0.30 15.11
C GLY A 519 11.46 1.77 15.18
N TYR A 520 12.18 2.09 16.23
CA TYR A 520 12.55 3.44 16.60
C TYR A 520 14.04 3.71 16.38
N THR A 521 14.35 4.97 16.14
CA THR A 521 15.72 5.51 16.29
C THR A 521 15.71 6.60 17.37
N ALA A 522 16.86 6.83 18.03
CA ALA A 522 16.99 7.89 19.02
C ALA A 522 18.39 8.51 18.95
N GLY A 523 18.47 9.82 18.70
CA GLY A 523 19.71 10.59 18.73
C GLY A 523 20.24 10.74 20.16
N ASP A 524 21.53 10.51 20.39
CA ASP A 524 22.18 10.68 21.69
C ASP A 524 22.29 12.17 22.04
N PRO A 525 21.69 12.65 23.13
CA PRO A 525 21.76 14.07 23.51
C PRO A 525 23.15 14.47 24.03
N LEU A 526 23.97 13.52 24.50
CA LEU A 526 25.29 13.78 25.03
C LEU A 526 26.41 13.67 23.99
N HIS A 527 26.16 12.89 22.94
CA HIS A 527 27.13 12.62 21.88
C HIS A 527 26.51 12.84 20.50
N PRO A 528 26.48 14.11 20.03
CA PRO A 528 25.89 14.43 18.71
C PRO A 528 26.54 13.62 17.58
N GLY A 529 25.68 12.98 16.75
CA GLY A 529 26.12 12.07 15.69
C GLY A 529 26.10 10.59 16.09
N ILE A 530 25.78 10.28 17.34
CA ILE A 530 25.46 8.93 17.78
C ILE A 530 23.94 8.74 17.69
N VAL A 531 23.52 7.62 17.11
CA VAL A 531 22.11 7.23 16.99
C VAL A 531 21.96 5.82 17.54
N TYR A 532 20.98 5.63 18.40
CA TYR A 532 20.56 4.32 18.87
C TYR A 532 19.41 3.80 18.01
N GLY A 533 19.35 2.50 17.80
CA GLY A 533 18.29 1.82 17.03
C GLY A 533 18.09 0.41 17.54
N GLY A 534 17.33 -0.40 16.85
CA GLY A 534 16.83 -1.71 17.21
C GLY A 534 17.69 -2.52 18.20
N ALA A 535 17.05 -3.01 19.26
CA ALA A 535 17.69 -3.70 20.39
C ALA A 535 18.84 -2.91 21.06
N GLY A 536 18.78 -1.55 21.03
CA GLY A 536 19.77 -0.68 21.64
C GLY A 536 21.12 -0.63 20.92
N SER A 537 21.21 -1.05 19.67
CA SER A 537 22.42 -0.91 18.85
C SER A 537 22.82 0.56 18.74
N ARG A 538 24.12 0.83 18.77
CA ARG A 538 24.69 2.18 18.74
C ARG A 538 25.42 2.40 17.41
N TYR A 539 24.98 3.38 16.64
CA TYR A 539 25.61 3.77 15.39
C TYR A 539 26.33 5.11 15.51
N ASP A 540 27.59 5.15 15.07
CA ASP A 540 28.40 6.36 14.99
C ASP A 540 28.41 6.85 13.53
N MET A 541 27.75 7.97 13.26
CA MET A 541 27.65 8.55 11.92
C MET A 541 29.00 9.05 11.39
N ALA A 542 29.90 9.47 12.28
CA ALA A 542 31.24 9.96 11.86
C ALA A 542 32.16 8.83 11.43
N GLN A 543 32.01 7.66 12.06
CA GLN A 543 32.84 6.48 11.77
C GLN A 543 32.13 5.49 10.81
N ASN A 544 30.87 5.72 10.49
CA ASN A 544 30.01 4.78 9.75
C ASN A 544 30.07 3.37 10.36
N ARG A 545 29.91 3.28 11.68
CA ARG A 545 30.11 2.04 12.42
C ARG A 545 28.96 1.77 13.39
N THR A 546 28.42 0.56 13.29
CA THR A 546 27.47 0.03 14.26
C THR A 546 28.23 -0.78 15.33
N VAL A 547 27.93 -0.49 16.59
CA VAL A 547 28.30 -1.33 17.73
C VAL A 547 27.02 -2.03 18.18
N PRO A 548 26.98 -3.37 18.22
CA PRO A 548 25.80 -4.10 18.70
C PRO A 548 25.37 -3.61 20.08
N GLY A 549 24.07 -3.57 20.31
CA GLY A 549 23.52 -3.27 21.63
C GLY A 549 23.94 -4.33 22.64
N THR A 550 24.11 -3.93 23.86
CA THR A 550 24.25 -4.86 24.97
C THR A 550 22.84 -5.35 25.31
N THR A 551 22.50 -6.55 24.87
CA THR A 551 21.44 -7.28 25.56
C THR A 551 21.90 -7.43 27.02
N SER A 552 21.03 -7.05 27.97
CA SER A 552 21.36 -7.22 29.38
C SER A 552 21.74 -8.68 29.63
N PRO A 553 22.98 -8.96 30.12
CA PRO A 553 23.37 -10.35 30.35
C PRO A 553 22.63 -11.02 31.52
N GLU A 554 21.74 -10.31 32.18
CA GLU A 554 21.09 -10.74 33.41
C GLU A 554 19.68 -11.30 33.22
N SER A 555 19.13 -11.30 32.00
CA SER A 555 17.84 -11.98 31.74
C SER A 555 18.07 -13.33 31.07
N PRO A 556 17.88 -14.45 31.78
CA PRO A 556 17.92 -15.78 31.19
C PRO A 556 16.72 -16.07 30.30
N GLU A 557 15.71 -15.22 30.31
CA GLU A 557 14.54 -15.29 29.43
C GLU A 557 14.73 -14.36 28.25
N MET A 558 14.49 -14.87 27.03
CA MET A 558 14.46 -14.01 25.84
C MET A 558 13.43 -12.91 26.09
N PRO A 559 13.80 -11.63 25.99
CA PRO A 559 12.85 -10.54 26.17
C PRO A 559 11.74 -10.67 25.15
N ARG A 560 10.51 -10.36 25.54
CA ARG A 560 9.42 -10.23 24.59
C ARG A 560 9.73 -9.04 23.69
N THR A 561 9.79 -9.30 22.41
CA THR A 561 10.06 -8.27 21.39
C THR A 561 8.83 -8.09 20.53
N ASP A 562 8.60 -6.88 20.09
CA ASP A 562 7.59 -6.54 19.09
C ASP A 562 8.29 -6.04 17.82
N TRP A 563 7.57 -6.08 16.70
CA TRP A 563 8.08 -5.60 15.41
C TRP A 563 8.50 -4.12 15.49
N THR A 564 7.73 -3.31 16.19
CA THR A 564 7.97 -1.88 16.43
C THR A 564 8.45 -1.64 17.86
N GLN A 565 9.55 -2.26 18.25
CA GLN A 565 10.11 -2.15 19.59
C GLN A 565 10.34 -0.68 19.96
N PRO A 566 9.69 -0.15 21.01
CA PRO A 566 9.91 1.22 21.46
C PRO A 566 11.36 1.44 21.90
N LEU A 567 11.89 2.65 21.64
CA LEU A 567 13.23 3.04 22.05
C LEU A 567 13.20 4.53 22.41
N VAL A 568 13.48 4.83 23.68
CA VAL A 568 13.35 6.19 24.23
C VAL A 568 14.50 6.53 25.13
N LEU A 569 15.16 7.65 24.88
CA LEU A 569 16.11 8.25 25.83
C LEU A 569 15.37 9.04 26.90
N SER A 570 15.77 8.85 28.16
CA SER A 570 15.18 9.55 29.29
C SER A 570 15.44 11.05 29.21
N LYS A 571 14.40 11.85 29.39
CA LYS A 571 14.52 13.30 29.52
C LYS A 571 15.07 13.72 30.89
N ALA A 572 14.95 12.85 31.91
CA ALA A 572 15.42 13.11 33.27
C ALA A 572 16.89 12.70 33.46
N ASP A 573 17.30 11.59 32.83
CA ASP A 573 18.70 11.15 32.80
C ASP A 573 19.07 10.79 31.34
N PRO A 574 19.78 11.67 30.64
CA PRO A 574 20.11 11.46 29.23
C PRO A 574 21.07 10.29 28.97
N ARG A 575 21.57 9.63 30.01
CA ARG A 575 22.39 8.41 29.92
C ARG A 575 21.54 7.14 29.94
N ALA A 576 20.25 7.24 30.25
CA ALA A 576 19.34 6.11 30.33
C ALA A 576 18.56 5.95 29.03
N LEU A 577 18.69 4.77 28.43
CA LEU A 577 17.93 4.33 27.24
C LEU A 577 16.97 3.22 27.67
N TYR A 578 15.72 3.36 27.29
CA TYR A 578 14.66 2.36 27.53
C TYR A 578 14.25 1.72 26.19
N TYR A 579 14.12 0.39 26.17
CA TYR A 579 13.65 -0.36 25.01
C TYR A 579 12.99 -1.68 25.43
#